data_316f54565b4c8511863cb910a8a5bc5c
#
_entry.id   316f54565b4c8511863cb910a8a5bc5c
#
_cell.length_a   1.000
_cell.length_b   1.000
_cell.length_c   1.000
_cell.angle_alpha   90.00
_cell.angle_beta   90.00
_cell.angle_gamma   90.00
#
_symmetry.space_group_name_H-M   'P 1'
#
loop_
_entity.id
_entity.type
_entity.pdbx_description
1 polymer ?
#
loop_
_entity_poly.entity_id
_entity_poly.type
_entity_poly.pdbx_seq_one_letter_code
_entity_poly.pdbx_strand_id
1 'polypeptide(L)'
;MHRLSFIVSVVVLAGMMTSCGTTEKEQMEQELKAFITDFEQTVRPLSKDAAIAYFDASISGREEDYQKAADLELLLSKVYADTEDFTKLKSIRDSRAVTDPLLARQLEVLYHSYLEKQIDEQKLEAMIRLQTENEKKFSTFRAEVNGKKYTDNEIEELLRTSHDNAELEAAWRASKNIGPVVAADVLHLVNMRNEAARELGFSNYHAMQLELSEQDPEEIALLFDELDDLTRGAFAELKGQMDAKLAARYGIETEALMPWHYQNRFFQEAPKIFDTDLDVFYEDKDIAGLATSYFAGLELLIDDLVEKSDLYEKEGKYQHAYCTDIDREGDVRVVCNIKPSYNWMNTTLHEYGHAVYDKFNDRTVPWVLREPAHTFTTEAIAMLFGRLASNPVWLEKVADVPAEKVNPVAGDMKAALRLEQLVFSRWAQVMYRFEKAMYENPDRDLNALWWELVERYQMIRKPEGRDAPDWATKIHVALYPAYYHNYLMGELLASQLHAKICRDVVPDANPAREVYAGNPAVGRYLVDNVFKPGATMHWNDMIEKATGEKLTAKYYAEQFVH
;
A
#
# COMPACT_ATOMS: atom_id res chain seq x y z
N MET A 1 59.42 80.94 -32.61
CA MET A 1 58.07 80.81 -32.14
C MET A 1 57.43 79.55 -32.77
N HIS A 2 57.46 78.43 -32.16
CA HIS A 2 56.59 77.28 -32.49
C HIS A 2 56.61 76.34 -31.29
N ARG A 3 55.47 76.19 -30.64
CA ARG A 3 55.26 75.26 -29.50
C ARG A 3 55.02 73.89 -30.07
N LEU A 4 55.84 72.93 -29.71
CA LEU A 4 55.56 71.50 -29.88
C LEU A 4 54.80 71.01 -28.65
N SER A 5 53.61 70.50 -28.87
CA SER A 5 52.80 69.78 -27.84
C SER A 5 53.14 68.31 -27.96
N PHE A 6 53.62 67.72 -26.86
CA PHE A 6 53.77 66.27 -26.71
C PHE A 6 52.41 65.68 -26.21
N ILE A 7 51.86 64.76 -27.00
CA ILE A 7 50.75 63.98 -26.62
C ILE A 7 51.28 62.66 -26.02
N VAL A 8 51.13 62.48 -24.73
CA VAL A 8 51.41 61.20 -24.05
C VAL A 8 50.14 60.32 -24.14
N SER A 9 50.21 59.28 -24.96
CA SER A 9 49.17 58.26 -25.01
C SER A 9 49.32 57.27 -23.81
N VAL A 10 48.45 57.37 -22.86
CA VAL A 10 48.32 56.36 -21.80
C VAL A 10 47.50 55.21 -22.34
N VAL A 11 48.13 54.05 -22.60
CA VAL A 11 47.46 52.79 -22.90
C VAL A 11 47.03 52.18 -21.58
N VAL A 12 45.74 52.28 -21.27
CA VAL A 12 45.11 51.53 -20.16
C VAL A 12 44.90 50.11 -20.62
N LEU A 13 45.73 49.16 -20.19
CA LEU A 13 45.46 47.71 -20.27
C LEU A 13 44.35 47.37 -19.25
N ALA A 14 43.09 47.31 -19.71
CA ALA A 14 42.02 46.68 -18.97
C ALA A 14 42.24 45.16 -18.98
N GLY A 15 42.90 44.64 -17.95
CA GLY A 15 42.93 43.20 -17.68
C GLY A 15 41.54 42.75 -17.35
N MET A 16 40.88 42.07 -18.30
CA MET A 16 39.69 41.27 -17.98
C MET A 16 40.16 40.10 -17.11
N MET A 17 40.05 40.24 -15.78
CA MET A 17 39.97 39.09 -14.90
C MET A 17 38.61 38.47 -15.16
N THR A 18 38.56 37.43 -16.01
CA THR A 18 37.47 36.49 -16.05
C THR A 18 37.51 35.76 -14.71
N SER A 19 36.80 36.30 -13.71
CA SER A 19 36.43 35.54 -12.54
C SER A 19 35.56 34.37 -13.04
N CYS A 20 36.12 33.16 -13.05
CA CYS A 20 35.36 31.95 -13.22
C CYS A 20 34.60 31.72 -11.89
N GLY A 21 33.61 32.57 -11.61
CA GLY A 21 32.63 32.33 -10.55
C GLY A 21 31.68 31.25 -11.06
N THR A 22 31.59 30.16 -10.34
CA THR A 22 30.50 29.18 -10.53
C THR A 22 29.18 29.94 -10.50
N THR A 23 28.26 29.62 -11.42
CA THR A 23 26.91 30.18 -11.38
C THR A 23 26.20 29.64 -10.15
N GLU A 24 25.20 30.36 -9.62
CA GLU A 24 24.39 29.91 -8.48
C GLU A 24 23.85 28.49 -8.72
N LYS A 25 23.41 28.21 -9.95
CA LYS A 25 23.01 26.88 -10.40
C LYS A 25 24.10 25.83 -10.17
N GLU A 26 25.29 26.07 -10.70
CA GLU A 26 26.44 25.14 -10.61
C GLU A 26 26.84 24.91 -9.15
N GLN A 27 26.77 25.95 -8.34
CA GLN A 27 27.05 25.85 -6.91
C GLN A 27 26.02 24.98 -6.20
N MET A 28 24.69 25.21 -6.37
CA MET A 28 23.62 24.44 -5.72
C MET A 28 23.63 22.97 -6.18
N GLU A 29 23.83 22.72 -7.48
CA GLU A 29 23.96 21.35 -8.00
C GLU A 29 25.20 20.63 -7.44
N GLN A 30 26.33 21.32 -7.24
CA GLN A 30 27.52 20.73 -6.62
C GLN A 30 27.31 20.45 -5.13
N GLU A 31 26.70 21.38 -4.40
CA GLU A 31 26.35 21.18 -2.98
C GLU A 31 25.39 20.00 -2.79
N LEU A 32 24.38 19.87 -3.65
CA LEU A 32 23.46 18.75 -3.60
C LEU A 32 24.14 17.42 -3.93
N LYS A 33 25.01 17.38 -4.96
CA LYS A 33 25.76 16.16 -5.29
C LYS A 33 26.68 15.72 -4.15
N ALA A 34 27.34 16.68 -3.49
CA ALA A 34 28.16 16.39 -2.31
C ALA A 34 27.30 15.84 -1.17
N PHE A 35 26.18 16.50 -0.89
CA PHE A 35 25.23 16.04 0.12
C PHE A 35 24.75 14.60 -0.14
N ILE A 36 24.29 14.30 -1.37
CA ILE A 36 23.83 12.95 -1.75
C ILE A 36 24.94 11.92 -1.59
N THR A 37 26.19 12.29 -1.95
CA THR A 37 27.33 11.37 -1.80
C THR A 37 27.57 11.01 -0.33
N ASP A 38 27.57 11.99 0.55
CA ASP A 38 27.79 11.79 2.00
C ASP A 38 26.61 11.03 2.62
N PHE A 39 25.38 11.38 2.23
CA PHE A 39 24.17 10.69 2.63
C PHE A 39 24.20 9.19 2.23
N GLU A 40 24.50 8.88 0.97
CA GLU A 40 24.57 7.49 0.50
C GLU A 40 25.67 6.69 1.21
N GLN A 41 26.82 7.30 1.51
CA GLN A 41 27.89 6.62 2.26
C GLN A 41 27.43 6.18 3.65
N THR A 42 26.53 6.94 4.26
CA THR A 42 25.98 6.64 5.59
C THR A 42 24.75 5.73 5.53
N VAL A 43 23.81 6.07 4.65
CA VAL A 43 22.48 5.43 4.67
C VAL A 43 22.47 4.07 3.98
N ARG A 44 23.21 3.89 2.88
CA ARG A 44 23.18 2.60 2.14
C ARG A 44 23.60 1.41 3.01
N PRO A 45 24.74 1.42 3.72
CA PRO A 45 25.09 0.30 4.60
C PRO A 45 24.12 0.17 5.78
N LEU A 46 23.67 1.26 6.35
CA LEU A 46 22.77 1.25 7.50
C LEU A 46 21.37 0.70 7.14
N SER A 47 20.78 1.13 6.01
CA SER A 47 19.51 0.57 5.53
C SER A 47 19.62 -0.92 5.23
N LYS A 48 20.73 -1.36 4.60
CA LYS A 48 20.97 -2.76 4.33
C LYS A 48 21.05 -3.59 5.62
N ASP A 49 21.81 -3.10 6.61
CA ASP A 49 21.96 -3.79 7.89
C ASP A 49 20.63 -3.85 8.66
N ALA A 50 19.83 -2.77 8.61
CA ALA A 50 18.51 -2.73 9.22
C ALA A 50 17.53 -3.71 8.54
N ALA A 51 17.50 -3.75 7.20
CA ALA A 51 16.65 -4.67 6.45
C ALA A 51 17.01 -6.14 6.71
N ILE A 52 18.32 -6.49 6.74
CA ILE A 52 18.78 -7.83 7.09
C ILE A 52 18.37 -8.17 8.53
N ALA A 53 18.59 -7.26 9.48
CA ALA A 53 18.26 -7.51 10.88
C ALA A 53 16.76 -7.74 11.09
N TYR A 54 15.91 -6.99 10.41
CA TYR A 54 14.47 -7.19 10.46
C TYR A 54 14.05 -8.53 9.80
N PHE A 55 14.63 -8.86 8.64
CA PHE A 55 14.40 -10.15 8.00
C PHE A 55 14.80 -11.32 8.90
N ASP A 56 15.99 -11.27 9.50
CA ASP A 56 16.46 -12.29 10.43
C ASP A 56 15.58 -12.41 11.68
N ALA A 57 15.17 -11.27 12.25
CA ALA A 57 14.26 -11.22 13.40
C ALA A 57 12.90 -11.87 13.09
N SER A 58 12.31 -11.55 11.93
CA SER A 58 11.02 -12.11 11.52
C SER A 58 11.07 -13.62 11.24
N ILE A 59 12.24 -14.17 10.91
CA ILE A 59 12.45 -15.61 10.73
C ILE A 59 12.70 -16.32 12.05
N SER A 60 13.50 -15.71 12.94
CA SER A 60 13.92 -16.35 14.20
C SER A 60 12.87 -16.20 15.31
N GLY A 61 12.10 -15.11 15.31
CA GLY A 61 11.17 -14.77 16.38
C GLY A 61 11.84 -14.40 17.71
N ARG A 62 13.17 -14.25 17.76
CA ARG A 62 13.89 -14.00 19.00
C ARG A 62 13.88 -12.52 19.36
N GLU A 63 13.64 -12.23 20.63
CA GLU A 63 13.60 -10.86 21.16
C GLU A 63 14.90 -10.08 20.87
N GLU A 64 16.06 -10.73 21.00
CA GLU A 64 17.38 -10.12 20.74
C GLU A 64 17.55 -9.67 19.29
N ASP A 65 16.98 -10.40 18.33
CA ASP A 65 17.03 -10.05 16.91
C ASP A 65 16.11 -8.87 16.59
N TYR A 66 14.89 -8.84 17.18
CA TYR A 66 14.00 -7.69 17.08
C TYR A 66 14.61 -6.44 17.72
N GLN A 67 15.27 -6.56 18.86
CA GLN A 67 15.96 -5.44 19.49
C GLN A 67 17.07 -4.88 18.58
N LYS A 68 17.87 -5.75 17.96
CA LYS A 68 18.90 -5.35 17.00
C LYS A 68 18.29 -4.61 15.79
N ALA A 69 17.18 -5.13 15.24
CA ALA A 69 16.49 -4.47 14.14
C ALA A 69 15.97 -3.08 14.54
N ALA A 70 15.36 -2.96 15.72
CA ALA A 70 14.88 -1.69 16.26
C ALA A 70 16.00 -0.66 16.51
N ASP A 71 17.16 -1.12 17.00
CA ASP A 71 18.33 -0.25 17.24
C ASP A 71 18.87 0.31 15.91
N LEU A 72 18.92 -0.50 14.85
CA LEU A 72 19.35 -0.06 13.52
C LEU A 72 18.35 0.89 12.86
N GLU A 73 17.05 0.60 12.98
CA GLU A 73 15.99 1.49 12.49
C GLU A 73 16.01 2.85 13.19
N LEU A 74 16.27 2.86 14.50
CA LEU A 74 16.43 4.11 15.25
C LEU A 74 17.65 4.92 14.74
N LEU A 75 18.76 4.26 14.41
CA LEU A 75 19.92 4.94 13.83
C LEU A 75 19.60 5.53 12.47
N LEU A 76 18.89 4.79 11.62
CA LEU A 76 18.44 5.26 10.32
C LEU A 76 17.50 6.47 10.46
N SER A 77 16.52 6.38 11.35
CA SER A 77 15.58 7.48 11.64
C SER A 77 16.29 8.76 12.09
N LYS A 78 17.38 8.65 12.86
CA LYS A 78 18.18 9.80 13.30
C LYS A 78 18.88 10.52 12.16
N VAL A 79 19.27 9.83 11.10
CA VAL A 79 19.85 10.48 9.91
C VAL A 79 18.82 11.42 9.28
N TYR A 80 17.61 10.96 9.08
CA TYR A 80 16.53 11.79 8.49
C TYR A 80 16.02 12.88 9.44
N ALA A 81 16.22 12.74 10.75
CA ALA A 81 15.85 13.76 11.74
C ALA A 81 16.90 14.88 11.90
N ASP A 82 18.03 14.81 11.18
CA ASP A 82 19.08 15.83 11.26
C ASP A 82 18.58 17.18 10.72
N THR A 83 18.56 18.19 11.60
CA THR A 83 18.04 19.53 11.28
C THR A 83 18.98 20.37 10.44
N GLU A 84 20.30 20.12 10.51
CA GLU A 84 21.29 20.83 9.68
C GLU A 84 21.20 20.34 8.24
N ASP A 85 21.10 19.04 8.04
CA ASP A 85 20.93 18.42 6.74
C ASP A 85 19.58 18.80 6.11
N PHE A 86 18.50 18.79 6.89
CA PHE A 86 17.21 19.31 6.42
C PHE A 86 17.29 20.77 6.00
N THR A 87 17.98 21.62 6.78
CA THR A 87 18.15 23.05 6.44
C THR A 87 18.91 23.23 5.13
N LYS A 88 19.94 22.42 4.87
CA LYS A 88 20.67 22.43 3.58
C LYS A 88 19.74 22.03 2.43
N LEU A 89 19.05 20.90 2.53
CA LEU A 89 18.11 20.43 1.50
C LEU A 89 17.05 21.50 1.22
N LYS A 90 16.47 22.10 2.26
CA LYS A 90 15.50 23.17 2.15
C LYS A 90 16.07 24.39 1.42
N SER A 91 17.29 24.84 1.78
CA SER A 91 17.94 25.97 1.13
C SER A 91 18.17 25.73 -0.37
N ILE A 92 18.67 24.53 -0.71
CA ILE A 92 18.89 24.14 -2.11
C ILE A 92 17.56 24.11 -2.89
N ARG A 93 16.52 23.53 -2.31
CA ARG A 93 15.18 23.45 -2.90
C ARG A 93 14.57 24.83 -3.12
N ASP A 94 14.61 25.70 -2.10
CA ASP A 94 14.05 27.04 -2.14
C ASP A 94 14.77 27.96 -3.16
N SER A 95 16.05 27.71 -3.44
CA SER A 95 16.82 28.43 -4.46
C SER A 95 16.28 28.23 -5.89
N ARG A 96 15.61 27.09 -6.14
CA ARG A 96 15.13 26.67 -7.47
C ARG A 96 16.22 26.62 -8.55
N ALA A 97 17.48 26.52 -8.13
CA ALA A 97 18.62 26.56 -9.03
C ALA A 97 18.99 25.19 -9.63
N VAL A 98 18.54 24.09 -9.01
CA VAL A 98 18.77 22.72 -9.51
C VAL A 98 17.88 22.47 -10.71
N THR A 99 18.49 22.25 -11.89
CA THR A 99 17.75 22.10 -13.16
C THR A 99 17.97 20.74 -13.84
N ASP A 100 18.97 19.96 -13.40
CA ASP A 100 19.09 18.56 -13.81
C ASP A 100 17.88 17.76 -13.29
N PRO A 101 17.10 17.11 -14.17
CA PRO A 101 15.84 16.46 -13.75
C PRO A 101 16.01 15.34 -12.72
N LEU A 102 17.07 14.52 -12.87
CA LEU A 102 17.30 13.42 -11.91
C LEU A 102 17.84 13.93 -10.58
N LEU A 103 18.64 14.99 -10.60
CA LEU A 103 19.14 15.62 -9.39
C LEU A 103 18.01 16.37 -8.64
N ALA A 104 17.16 17.09 -9.38
CA ALA A 104 15.96 17.72 -8.82
C ALA A 104 15.01 16.68 -8.20
N ARG A 105 14.85 15.55 -8.87
CA ARG A 105 14.00 14.45 -8.34
C ARG A 105 14.57 13.86 -7.06
N GLN A 106 15.87 13.62 -6.97
CA GLN A 106 16.51 13.17 -5.73
C GLN A 106 16.34 14.20 -4.60
N LEU A 107 16.43 15.49 -4.91
CA LEU A 107 16.20 16.56 -3.95
C LEU A 107 14.79 16.50 -3.37
N GLU A 108 13.74 16.34 -4.19
CA GLU A 108 12.35 16.26 -3.72
C GLU A 108 12.13 15.02 -2.84
N VAL A 109 12.60 13.85 -3.26
CA VAL A 109 12.46 12.61 -2.48
C VAL A 109 13.15 12.75 -1.13
N LEU A 110 14.40 13.21 -1.10
CA LEU A 110 15.14 13.43 0.14
C LEU A 110 14.46 14.50 1.02
N TYR A 111 14.05 15.61 0.42
CA TYR A 111 13.39 16.69 1.16
C TYR A 111 12.13 16.20 1.88
N HIS A 112 11.27 15.40 1.21
CA HIS A 112 10.07 14.85 1.82
C HIS A 112 10.40 13.86 2.95
N SER A 113 11.39 12.99 2.74
CA SER A 113 11.83 12.02 3.75
C SER A 113 12.39 12.71 5.01
N TYR A 114 13.16 13.79 4.84
CA TYR A 114 13.65 14.58 5.97
C TYR A 114 12.53 15.39 6.62
N LEU A 115 11.65 16.03 5.84
CA LEU A 115 10.57 16.86 6.36
C LEU A 115 9.63 16.07 7.28
N GLU A 116 9.30 14.84 6.92
CA GLU A 116 8.48 13.96 7.75
C GLU A 116 9.05 13.77 9.17
N LYS A 117 10.38 13.77 9.30
CA LYS A 117 11.08 13.52 10.56
C LYS A 117 11.42 14.79 11.35
N GLN A 118 11.03 16.00 10.87
CA GLN A 118 11.26 17.28 11.56
C GLN A 118 10.20 17.56 12.64
N ILE A 119 9.71 16.52 13.30
CA ILE A 119 8.81 16.64 14.43
C ILE A 119 9.65 16.81 15.72
N ASP A 120 9.21 17.67 16.62
CA ASP A 120 9.86 17.83 17.93
C ASP A 120 10.05 16.48 18.62
N GLU A 121 11.28 16.22 19.12
CA GLU A 121 11.67 14.92 19.67
C GLU A 121 10.77 14.46 20.83
N GLN A 122 10.36 15.38 21.71
CA GLN A 122 9.50 15.05 22.86
C GLN A 122 8.08 14.69 22.39
N LYS A 123 7.57 15.39 21.38
CA LYS A 123 6.26 15.08 20.78
C LYS A 123 6.30 13.73 20.07
N LEU A 124 7.35 13.48 19.30
CA LEU A 124 7.54 12.21 18.60
C LEU A 124 7.61 11.04 19.60
N GLU A 125 8.42 11.17 20.67
CA GLU A 125 8.51 10.15 21.72
C GLU A 125 7.15 9.90 22.38
N ALA A 126 6.39 10.95 22.69
CA ALA A 126 5.07 10.82 23.29
C ALA A 126 4.07 10.11 22.35
N MET A 127 4.09 10.43 21.05
CA MET A 127 3.26 9.76 20.05
C MET A 127 3.62 8.27 19.91
N ILE A 128 4.90 7.94 19.80
CA ILE A 128 5.39 6.55 19.71
C ILE A 128 4.96 5.75 20.94
N ARG A 129 5.13 6.31 22.13
CA ARG A 129 4.73 5.65 23.40
C ARG A 129 3.22 5.34 23.40
N LEU A 130 2.39 6.32 23.08
CA LEU A 130 0.93 6.15 23.05
C LEU A 130 0.50 5.17 21.96
N GLN A 131 1.16 5.18 20.80
CA GLN A 131 0.93 4.22 19.73
C GLN A 131 1.25 2.78 20.17
N THR A 132 2.41 2.57 20.81
CA THR A 132 2.82 1.26 21.36
C THR A 132 1.85 0.77 22.46
N GLU A 133 1.36 1.67 23.32
CA GLU A 133 0.34 1.32 24.30
C GLU A 133 -0.98 0.87 23.65
N ASN A 134 -1.41 1.53 22.57
CA ASN A 134 -2.58 1.11 21.81
C ASN A 134 -2.36 -0.21 21.11
N GLU A 135 -1.22 -0.43 20.46
CA GLU A 135 -0.86 -1.70 19.85
C GLU A 135 -0.92 -2.85 20.85
N LYS A 136 -0.40 -2.65 22.06
CA LYS A 136 -0.51 -3.61 23.15
C LYS A 136 -1.97 -3.88 23.53
N LYS A 137 -2.84 -2.85 23.57
CA LYS A 137 -4.26 -3.03 23.86
C LYS A 137 -4.94 -3.88 22.78
N PHE A 138 -4.68 -3.63 21.50
CA PHE A 138 -5.20 -4.45 20.40
C PHE A 138 -4.70 -5.89 20.46
N SER A 139 -3.40 -6.11 20.62
CA SER A 139 -2.79 -7.46 20.62
C SER A 139 -3.23 -8.32 21.80
N THR A 140 -3.51 -7.71 22.96
CA THR A 140 -3.92 -8.42 24.18
C THR A 140 -5.43 -8.48 24.40
N PHE A 141 -6.21 -7.72 23.65
CA PHE A 141 -7.67 -7.75 23.74
C PHE A 141 -8.21 -9.13 23.40
N ARG A 142 -9.23 -9.55 24.15
CA ARG A 142 -10.00 -10.77 23.87
C ARG A 142 -11.48 -10.42 23.97
N ALA A 143 -12.25 -10.69 22.94
CA ALA A 143 -13.69 -10.56 22.96
C ALA A 143 -14.28 -11.57 23.94
N GLU A 144 -15.22 -11.17 24.78
CA GLU A 144 -15.85 -12.08 25.74
C GLU A 144 -17.32 -12.30 25.38
N VAL A 145 -17.68 -13.56 25.10
CA VAL A 145 -19.03 -13.98 24.77
C VAL A 145 -19.44 -15.07 25.75
N ASN A 146 -20.48 -14.83 26.54
CA ASN A 146 -21.00 -15.79 27.54
C ASN A 146 -19.93 -16.32 28.52
N GLY A 147 -18.99 -15.47 28.94
CA GLY A 147 -17.92 -15.82 29.87
C GLY A 147 -16.73 -16.54 29.22
N LYS A 148 -16.76 -16.83 27.93
CA LYS A 148 -15.65 -17.37 27.17
C LYS A 148 -14.93 -16.26 26.41
N LYS A 149 -13.59 -16.25 26.45
CA LYS A 149 -12.73 -15.32 25.73
C LYS A 149 -12.34 -15.89 24.37
N TYR A 150 -12.37 -15.02 23.36
CA TYR A 150 -12.06 -15.32 21.98
C TYR A 150 -10.97 -14.38 21.45
N THR A 151 -10.09 -14.91 20.64
CA THR A 151 -9.19 -14.11 19.79
C THR A 151 -9.95 -13.52 18.62
N ASP A 152 -9.35 -12.56 17.93
CA ASP A 152 -9.91 -11.97 16.72
C ASP A 152 -10.20 -13.03 15.64
N ASN A 153 -9.27 -13.97 15.43
CA ASN A 153 -9.45 -15.04 14.44
C ASN A 153 -10.61 -16.00 14.82
N GLU A 154 -10.77 -16.31 16.11
CA GLU A 154 -11.89 -17.12 16.56
C GLU A 154 -13.24 -16.39 16.39
N ILE A 155 -13.28 -15.07 16.57
CA ILE A 155 -14.48 -14.26 16.27
C ILE A 155 -14.78 -14.25 14.78
N GLU A 156 -13.78 -14.03 13.91
CA GLU A 156 -14.00 -14.08 12.45
C GLU A 156 -14.49 -15.45 11.99
N GLU A 157 -13.93 -16.53 12.55
CA GLU A 157 -14.39 -17.88 12.25
C GLU A 157 -15.83 -18.13 12.72
N LEU A 158 -16.19 -17.63 13.91
CA LEU A 158 -17.54 -17.72 14.42
C LEU A 158 -18.54 -16.94 13.53
N LEU A 159 -18.19 -15.70 13.15
CA LEU A 159 -19.03 -14.89 12.26
C LEU A 159 -19.23 -15.55 10.89
N ARG A 160 -18.25 -16.29 10.41
CA ARG A 160 -18.28 -16.98 9.10
C ARG A 160 -19.07 -18.27 9.13
N THR A 161 -19.02 -19.02 10.24
CA THR A 161 -19.54 -20.39 10.31
C THR A 161 -20.85 -20.55 11.07
N SER A 162 -21.13 -19.70 12.07
CA SER A 162 -22.37 -19.82 12.84
C SER A 162 -23.61 -19.47 12.01
N HIS A 163 -24.72 -20.12 12.35
CA HIS A 163 -26.05 -19.84 11.82
C HIS A 163 -27.00 -19.32 12.91
N ASP A 164 -26.52 -19.19 14.16
CA ASP A 164 -27.29 -18.66 15.27
C ASP A 164 -27.22 -17.14 15.33
N ASN A 165 -28.33 -16.47 15.04
CA ASN A 165 -28.40 -15.01 15.00
C ASN A 165 -28.01 -14.35 16.33
N ALA A 166 -28.37 -14.98 17.47
CA ALA A 166 -28.02 -14.44 18.79
C ALA A 166 -26.50 -14.57 19.08
N GLU A 167 -25.91 -15.70 18.68
CA GLU A 167 -24.48 -15.94 18.80
C GLU A 167 -23.68 -14.97 17.92
N LEU A 168 -24.10 -14.78 16.66
CA LEU A 168 -23.50 -13.83 15.72
C LEU A 168 -23.52 -12.39 16.26
N GLU A 169 -24.69 -11.93 16.76
CA GLU A 169 -24.82 -10.62 17.39
C GLU A 169 -23.90 -10.47 18.60
N ALA A 170 -23.91 -11.45 19.50
CA ALA A 170 -23.08 -11.43 20.70
C ALA A 170 -21.59 -11.38 20.36
N ALA A 171 -21.12 -12.18 19.40
CA ALA A 171 -19.74 -12.21 18.94
C ALA A 171 -19.32 -10.88 18.29
N TRP A 172 -20.14 -10.34 17.39
CA TRP A 172 -19.86 -9.06 16.75
C TRP A 172 -19.82 -7.93 17.78
N ARG A 173 -20.80 -7.82 18.68
CA ARG A 173 -20.82 -6.81 19.74
C ARG A 173 -19.62 -6.93 20.67
N ALA A 174 -19.24 -8.14 21.05
CA ALA A 174 -18.08 -8.41 21.90
C ALA A 174 -16.77 -7.97 21.22
N SER A 175 -16.62 -8.21 19.91
CA SER A 175 -15.44 -7.77 19.15
C SER A 175 -15.30 -6.24 19.11
N LYS A 176 -16.43 -5.51 19.20
CA LYS A 176 -16.42 -4.03 19.19
C LYS A 176 -16.08 -3.42 20.56
N ASN A 177 -15.96 -4.21 21.63
CA ASN A 177 -15.65 -3.71 22.97
C ASN A 177 -14.20 -3.19 23.12
N ILE A 178 -13.31 -3.44 22.19
CA ILE A 178 -12.00 -2.77 22.13
C ILE A 178 -12.14 -1.27 21.85
N GLY A 179 -13.16 -0.85 21.08
CA GLY A 179 -13.37 0.54 20.70
C GLY A 179 -13.37 1.51 21.90
N PRO A 180 -14.25 1.33 22.90
CA PRO A 180 -14.23 2.18 24.09
C PRO A 180 -12.91 2.17 24.87
N VAL A 181 -12.11 1.12 24.76
CA VAL A 181 -10.81 0.98 25.44
C VAL A 181 -9.74 1.87 24.79
N VAL A 182 -9.80 2.06 23.47
CA VAL A 182 -8.74 2.75 22.70
C VAL A 182 -9.18 4.12 22.15
N ALA A 183 -10.47 4.40 22.03
CA ALA A 183 -10.98 5.59 21.33
C ALA A 183 -10.40 6.92 21.85
N ALA A 184 -10.27 7.08 23.17
CA ALA A 184 -9.72 8.29 23.76
C ALA A 184 -8.24 8.47 23.40
N ASP A 185 -7.46 7.40 23.42
CA ASP A 185 -6.05 7.43 23.08
C ASP A 185 -5.84 7.66 21.58
N VAL A 186 -6.68 7.06 20.72
CA VAL A 186 -6.65 7.31 19.27
C VAL A 186 -6.94 8.79 18.98
N LEU A 187 -7.94 9.39 19.61
CA LEU A 187 -8.22 10.82 19.46
C LEU A 187 -7.07 11.69 19.98
N HIS A 188 -6.44 11.27 21.07
CA HIS A 188 -5.25 11.99 21.56
C HIS A 188 -4.10 11.92 20.55
N LEU A 189 -3.84 10.74 19.95
CA LEU A 189 -2.87 10.59 18.87
C LEU A 189 -3.22 11.46 17.65
N VAL A 190 -4.49 11.50 17.23
CA VAL A 190 -4.95 12.36 16.12
C VAL A 190 -4.64 13.83 16.40
N ASN A 191 -4.90 14.31 17.62
CA ASN A 191 -4.62 15.69 17.99
C ASN A 191 -3.12 16.00 18.02
N MET A 192 -2.29 15.11 18.58
CA MET A 192 -0.84 15.26 18.59
C MET A 192 -0.26 15.26 17.17
N ARG A 193 -0.70 14.36 16.31
CA ARG A 193 -0.32 14.28 14.88
C ARG A 193 -0.73 15.54 14.13
N ASN A 194 -1.94 16.05 14.36
CA ASN A 194 -2.42 17.30 13.76
C ASN A 194 -1.62 18.52 14.24
N GLU A 195 -1.21 18.56 15.50
CA GLU A 195 -0.36 19.62 16.02
C GLU A 195 1.00 19.60 15.33
N ALA A 196 1.66 18.44 15.25
CA ALA A 196 2.93 18.28 14.55
C ALA A 196 2.84 18.65 13.06
N ALA A 197 1.79 18.22 12.37
CA ALA A 197 1.58 18.55 10.96
C ALA A 197 1.42 20.08 10.74
N ARG A 198 0.67 20.76 11.62
CA ARG A 198 0.51 22.22 11.53
C ARG A 198 1.81 22.98 11.82
N GLU A 199 2.66 22.49 12.70
CA GLU A 199 4.00 23.06 12.95
C GLU A 199 4.91 22.95 11.73
N LEU A 200 4.74 21.89 10.93
CA LEU A 200 5.44 21.71 9.66
C LEU A 200 4.78 22.46 8.48
N GLY A 201 3.66 23.14 8.69
CA GLY A 201 2.99 24.01 7.71
C GLY A 201 1.82 23.35 6.96
N PHE A 202 1.42 22.14 7.34
CA PHE A 202 0.29 21.44 6.72
C PHE A 202 -1.04 21.74 7.44
N SER A 203 -2.16 21.54 6.77
CA SER A 203 -3.50 21.79 7.33
C SER A 203 -3.85 20.80 8.46
N ASN A 204 -3.48 19.54 8.30
CA ASN A 204 -3.65 18.44 9.24
C ASN A 204 -2.73 17.28 8.86
N TYR A 205 -2.66 16.27 9.71
CA TYR A 205 -1.76 15.13 9.52
C TYR A 205 -2.14 14.25 8.31
N HIS A 206 -3.42 14.07 8.02
CA HIS A 206 -3.85 13.30 6.84
C HIS A 206 -3.39 13.98 5.55
N ALA A 207 -3.58 15.28 5.42
CA ALA A 207 -3.08 16.04 4.27
C ALA A 207 -1.54 15.99 4.19
N MET A 208 -0.84 16.13 5.33
CA MET A 208 0.62 15.99 5.38
C MET A 208 1.10 14.66 4.82
N GLN A 209 0.50 13.55 5.27
CA GLN A 209 0.92 12.21 4.81
C GLN A 209 0.67 12.01 3.31
N LEU A 210 -0.46 12.51 2.78
CA LEU A 210 -0.71 12.45 1.35
C LEU A 210 0.31 13.30 0.57
N GLU A 211 0.49 14.57 0.95
CA GLU A 211 1.41 15.47 0.26
C GLU A 211 2.87 14.99 0.31
N LEU A 212 3.33 14.45 1.45
CA LEU A 212 4.67 13.86 1.58
C LEU A 212 4.84 12.58 0.75
N SER A 213 3.75 11.88 0.48
CA SER A 213 3.70 10.74 -0.45
C SER A 213 3.42 11.16 -1.90
N GLU A 214 3.49 12.46 -2.20
CA GLU A 214 3.22 13.00 -3.54
C GLU A 214 1.79 12.71 -4.04
N GLN A 215 0.83 12.66 -3.13
CA GLN A 215 -0.59 12.53 -3.41
C GLN A 215 -1.30 13.85 -3.08
N ASP A 216 -1.94 14.44 -4.07
CA ASP A 216 -2.79 15.63 -3.83
C ASP A 216 -4.09 15.20 -3.16
N PRO A 217 -4.44 15.73 -1.97
CA PRO A 217 -5.64 15.33 -1.24
C PRO A 217 -6.95 15.56 -2.00
N GLU A 218 -7.01 16.55 -2.90
CA GLU A 218 -8.19 16.84 -3.71
C GLU A 218 -8.28 15.87 -4.90
N GLU A 219 -7.16 15.59 -5.58
CA GLU A 219 -7.12 14.59 -6.67
C GLU A 219 -7.51 13.20 -6.17
N ILE A 220 -7.02 12.79 -4.99
CA ILE A 220 -7.42 11.51 -4.40
C ILE A 220 -8.91 11.49 -4.05
N ALA A 221 -9.46 12.58 -3.50
CA ALA A 221 -10.89 12.66 -3.21
C ALA A 221 -11.75 12.53 -4.48
N LEU A 222 -11.36 13.20 -5.58
CA LEU A 222 -12.03 13.11 -6.88
C LEU A 222 -11.95 11.70 -7.48
N LEU A 223 -10.81 11.01 -7.36
CA LEU A 223 -10.66 9.62 -7.80
C LEU A 223 -11.62 8.68 -7.05
N PHE A 224 -11.80 8.89 -5.74
CA PHE A 224 -12.73 8.12 -4.93
C PHE A 224 -14.20 8.46 -5.25
N ASP A 225 -14.51 9.70 -5.62
CA ASP A 225 -15.84 10.10 -6.11
C ASP A 225 -16.14 9.44 -7.46
N GLU A 226 -15.20 9.47 -8.42
CA GLU A 226 -15.31 8.77 -9.70
C GLU A 226 -15.59 7.27 -9.49
N LEU A 227 -14.84 6.61 -8.62
CA LEU A 227 -15.03 5.20 -8.32
C LEU A 227 -16.42 4.92 -7.74
N ASP A 228 -16.90 5.75 -6.81
CA ASP A 228 -18.24 5.58 -6.24
C ASP A 228 -19.31 5.71 -7.31
N ASP A 229 -19.23 6.71 -8.17
CA ASP A 229 -20.19 6.94 -9.24
C ASP A 229 -20.23 5.78 -10.25
N LEU A 230 -19.07 5.25 -10.61
CA LEU A 230 -18.95 4.14 -11.57
C LEU A 230 -19.41 2.79 -11.01
N THR A 231 -19.31 2.57 -9.70
CA THR A 231 -19.50 1.24 -9.10
C THR A 231 -20.74 1.11 -8.20
N ARG A 232 -21.33 2.23 -7.77
CA ARG A 232 -22.47 2.24 -6.81
C ARG A 232 -23.66 1.41 -7.27
N GLY A 233 -24.04 1.53 -8.56
CA GLY A 233 -25.19 0.80 -9.11
C GLY A 233 -24.97 -0.71 -9.13
N ALA A 234 -23.80 -1.17 -9.60
CA ALA A 234 -23.44 -2.57 -9.64
C ALA A 234 -23.31 -3.18 -8.24
N PHE A 235 -22.72 -2.42 -7.30
CA PHE A 235 -22.67 -2.85 -5.92
C PHE A 235 -24.08 -3.00 -5.31
N ALA A 236 -24.98 -2.04 -5.52
CA ALA A 236 -26.34 -2.10 -4.98
C ALA A 236 -27.10 -3.33 -5.49
N GLU A 237 -26.94 -3.68 -6.77
CA GLU A 237 -27.53 -4.88 -7.36
C GLU A 237 -26.97 -6.17 -6.71
N LEU A 238 -25.64 -6.30 -6.64
CA LEU A 238 -24.97 -7.46 -6.02
C LEU A 238 -25.27 -7.54 -4.52
N LYS A 239 -25.35 -6.38 -3.84
CA LYS A 239 -25.74 -6.31 -2.40
C LYS A 239 -27.14 -6.89 -2.19
N GLY A 240 -28.11 -6.55 -3.05
CA GLY A 240 -29.44 -7.14 -2.97
C GLY A 240 -29.47 -8.66 -3.17
N GLN A 241 -28.67 -9.18 -4.11
CA GLN A 241 -28.54 -10.63 -4.34
C GLN A 241 -27.85 -11.33 -3.17
N MET A 242 -26.79 -10.74 -2.62
CA MET A 242 -26.08 -11.22 -1.44
C MET A 242 -27.01 -11.22 -0.22
N ASP A 243 -27.72 -10.14 0.02
CA ASP A 243 -28.65 -10.00 1.15
C ASP A 243 -29.74 -11.06 1.11
N ALA A 244 -30.31 -11.35 -0.06
CA ALA A 244 -31.29 -12.42 -0.20
C ALA A 244 -30.72 -13.81 0.17
N LYS A 245 -29.47 -14.10 -0.24
CA LYS A 245 -28.80 -15.35 0.13
C LYS A 245 -28.48 -15.43 1.63
N LEU A 246 -28.00 -14.33 2.22
CA LEU A 246 -27.71 -14.26 3.65
C LEU A 246 -28.98 -14.37 4.50
N ALA A 247 -30.06 -13.68 4.11
CA ALA A 247 -31.35 -13.79 4.77
C ALA A 247 -31.87 -15.23 4.77
N ALA A 248 -31.81 -15.91 3.63
CA ALA A 248 -32.15 -17.32 3.51
C ALA A 248 -31.26 -18.22 4.39
N ARG A 249 -29.95 -17.97 4.44
CA ARG A 249 -28.99 -18.69 5.29
C ARG A 249 -29.32 -18.60 6.76
N TYR A 250 -29.73 -17.42 7.22
CA TYR A 250 -30.03 -17.17 8.64
C TYR A 250 -31.51 -17.31 9.01
N GLY A 251 -32.38 -17.62 8.04
CA GLY A 251 -33.81 -17.81 8.28
C GLY A 251 -34.53 -16.54 8.74
N ILE A 252 -34.14 -15.37 8.19
CA ILE A 252 -34.69 -14.06 8.52
C ILE A 252 -35.10 -13.31 7.25
N GLU A 253 -35.90 -12.24 7.44
CA GLU A 253 -36.19 -11.32 6.32
C GLU A 253 -34.97 -10.47 5.98
N THR A 254 -34.85 -10.02 4.71
CA THR A 254 -33.72 -9.21 4.23
C THR A 254 -33.56 -7.92 5.05
N GLU A 255 -34.67 -7.29 5.44
CA GLU A 255 -34.70 -6.09 6.27
C GLU A 255 -34.23 -6.33 7.71
N ALA A 256 -34.13 -7.59 8.15
CA ALA A 256 -33.60 -7.96 9.46
C ALA A 256 -32.09 -8.19 9.47
N LEU A 257 -31.43 -8.17 8.31
CA LEU A 257 -29.97 -8.26 8.24
C LEU A 257 -29.30 -7.12 9.01
N MET A 258 -28.27 -7.45 9.77
CA MET A 258 -27.46 -6.57 10.60
C MET A 258 -25.97 -6.80 10.35
N PRO A 259 -25.06 -5.95 10.83
CA PRO A 259 -23.64 -6.08 10.55
C PRO A 259 -23.05 -7.46 10.80
N TRP A 260 -23.51 -8.19 11.81
CA TRP A 260 -23.02 -9.52 12.16
C TRP A 260 -23.40 -10.64 11.19
N HIS A 261 -24.29 -10.37 10.25
CA HIS A 261 -24.70 -11.35 9.24
C HIS A 261 -23.79 -11.36 8.00
N TYR A 262 -22.86 -10.39 7.89
CA TYR A 262 -21.98 -10.28 6.73
C TYR A 262 -20.64 -11.03 6.88
N GLN A 263 -20.55 -11.94 7.83
CA GLN A 263 -19.45 -12.91 8.00
C GLN A 263 -18.04 -12.28 8.22
N ASN A 264 -17.98 -10.99 8.49
CA ASN A 264 -16.77 -10.25 8.82
C ASN A 264 -17.10 -9.09 9.75
N ARG A 265 -16.22 -8.74 10.68
CA ARG A 265 -16.46 -7.67 11.67
C ARG A 265 -16.73 -6.30 11.06
N PHE A 266 -16.26 -6.06 9.84
CA PHE A 266 -16.32 -4.76 9.17
C PHE A 266 -16.96 -4.83 7.79
N PHE A 267 -17.32 -6.01 7.30
CA PHE A 267 -17.72 -6.23 5.91
C PHE A 267 -16.67 -5.67 4.93
N GLN A 268 -15.40 -5.93 5.24
CA GLN A 268 -14.27 -5.55 4.38
C GLN A 268 -13.96 -6.63 3.34
N GLU A 269 -14.48 -7.82 3.53
CA GLU A 269 -14.39 -9.01 2.68
C GLU A 269 -15.78 -9.48 2.29
N ALA A 270 -15.91 -10.08 1.12
CA ALA A 270 -17.19 -10.62 0.67
C ALA A 270 -17.58 -11.85 1.49
N PRO A 271 -18.83 -11.95 1.93
CA PRO A 271 -19.32 -13.16 2.58
C PRO A 271 -19.35 -14.32 1.59
N LYS A 272 -19.14 -15.55 2.09
CA LYS A 272 -19.20 -16.77 1.31
C LYS A 272 -20.67 -17.09 0.96
N ILE A 273 -21.09 -16.64 -0.22
CA ILE A 273 -22.42 -16.87 -0.81
C ILE A 273 -22.40 -17.79 -2.02
N PHE A 274 -21.21 -18.26 -2.40
CA PHE A 274 -20.98 -19.27 -3.44
C PHE A 274 -20.42 -20.52 -2.79
N ASP A 275 -20.86 -21.70 -3.25
CA ASP A 275 -20.46 -22.99 -2.68
C ASP A 275 -19.14 -23.53 -3.25
N THR A 276 -18.33 -22.65 -3.86
CA THR A 276 -17.06 -23.03 -4.45
C THR A 276 -15.95 -23.00 -3.41
N ASP A 277 -15.33 -24.13 -3.16
CA ASP A 277 -14.09 -24.26 -2.40
C ASP A 277 -12.91 -24.29 -3.38
N LEU A 278 -12.07 -23.25 -3.33
CA LEU A 278 -10.90 -23.15 -4.22
C LEU A 278 -9.69 -23.96 -3.70
N ASP A 279 -9.67 -24.32 -2.41
CA ASP A 279 -8.56 -25.08 -1.84
C ASP A 279 -8.40 -26.44 -2.50
N VAL A 280 -9.52 -27.09 -2.90
CA VAL A 280 -9.50 -28.39 -3.58
C VAL A 280 -8.69 -28.42 -4.89
N PHE A 281 -8.41 -27.27 -5.48
CA PHE A 281 -7.58 -27.17 -6.69
C PHE A 281 -6.08 -27.01 -6.38
N TYR A 282 -5.75 -26.75 -5.12
CA TYR A 282 -4.38 -26.47 -4.68
C TYR A 282 -3.82 -27.48 -3.66
N GLU A 283 -4.66 -28.38 -3.13
CA GLU A 283 -4.27 -29.35 -2.07
C GLU A 283 -3.01 -30.18 -2.40
N ASP A 284 -2.83 -30.52 -3.68
CA ASP A 284 -1.71 -31.36 -4.16
C ASP A 284 -0.65 -30.53 -4.93
N LYS A 285 -0.69 -29.18 -4.86
CA LYS A 285 0.16 -28.33 -5.68
C LYS A 285 1.39 -27.84 -4.93
N ASP A 286 2.51 -27.84 -5.64
CA ASP A 286 3.71 -27.11 -5.23
C ASP A 286 3.52 -25.60 -5.55
N ILE A 287 3.08 -24.84 -4.56
CA ILE A 287 2.74 -23.42 -4.70
C ILE A 287 3.96 -22.60 -5.14
N ALA A 288 5.14 -22.83 -4.52
CA ALA A 288 6.37 -22.12 -4.87
C ALA A 288 6.83 -22.47 -6.29
N GLY A 289 6.76 -23.76 -6.66
CA GLY A 289 7.10 -24.23 -8.01
C GLY A 289 6.17 -23.68 -9.08
N LEU A 290 4.87 -23.58 -8.81
CA LEU A 290 3.91 -22.94 -9.72
C LEU A 290 4.23 -21.47 -9.95
N ALA A 291 4.50 -20.70 -8.88
CA ALA A 291 4.88 -19.31 -8.98
C ALA A 291 6.19 -19.14 -9.78
N THR A 292 7.22 -19.93 -9.46
CA THR A 292 8.51 -19.89 -10.18
C THR A 292 8.33 -20.16 -11.68
N SER A 293 7.59 -21.21 -12.02
CA SER A 293 7.32 -21.56 -13.43
C SER A 293 6.52 -20.48 -14.15
N TYR A 294 5.54 -19.87 -13.47
CA TYR A 294 4.72 -18.81 -14.03
C TYR A 294 5.55 -17.55 -14.34
N PHE A 295 6.30 -17.05 -13.37
CA PHE A 295 7.16 -15.88 -13.57
C PHE A 295 8.28 -16.13 -14.60
N ALA A 296 8.84 -17.35 -14.65
CA ALA A 296 9.78 -17.74 -15.70
C ALA A 296 9.15 -17.65 -17.10
N GLY A 297 7.89 -18.04 -17.26
CA GLY A 297 7.12 -17.90 -18.50
C GLY A 297 6.91 -16.46 -18.97
N LEU A 298 7.04 -15.49 -18.06
CA LEU A 298 7.03 -14.05 -18.35
C LEU A 298 8.44 -13.46 -18.57
N GLU A 299 9.52 -14.25 -18.47
CA GLU A 299 10.92 -13.78 -18.38
C GLU A 299 11.19 -12.92 -17.12
N LEU A 300 10.37 -13.05 -16.10
CA LEU A 300 10.55 -12.45 -14.78
C LEU A 300 11.11 -13.51 -13.81
N LEU A 301 12.35 -13.94 -14.03
CA LEU A 301 12.97 -15.04 -13.26
C LEU A 301 13.06 -14.70 -11.76
N ILE A 302 12.57 -15.62 -10.91
CA ILE A 302 12.57 -15.49 -9.44
C ILE A 302 13.36 -16.58 -8.70
N ASP A 303 14.08 -17.46 -9.40
CA ASP A 303 14.79 -18.58 -8.77
C ASP A 303 15.76 -18.13 -7.67
N ASP A 304 16.54 -17.09 -7.92
CA ASP A 304 17.45 -16.47 -6.97
C ASP A 304 16.75 -15.79 -5.79
N LEU A 305 15.51 -15.29 -6.00
CA LEU A 305 14.68 -14.75 -4.93
C LEU A 305 14.14 -15.86 -4.04
N VAL A 306 13.68 -16.97 -4.64
CA VAL A 306 13.19 -18.15 -3.91
C VAL A 306 14.30 -18.73 -3.01
N GLU A 307 15.54 -18.82 -3.53
CA GLU A 307 16.71 -19.33 -2.76
C GLU A 307 17.03 -18.47 -1.53
N LYS A 308 16.80 -17.16 -1.58
CA LYS A 308 17.09 -16.21 -0.49
C LYS A 308 15.93 -16.02 0.47
N SER A 309 14.73 -16.42 0.08
CA SER A 309 13.48 -16.22 0.81
C SER A 309 13.28 -17.30 1.90
N ASP A 310 12.41 -16.98 2.87
CA ASP A 310 11.95 -17.94 3.87
C ASP A 310 10.45 -18.21 3.67
N LEU A 311 10.13 -19.33 3.05
CA LEU A 311 8.80 -19.57 2.47
C LEU A 311 7.88 -20.45 3.31
N TYR A 312 8.41 -21.20 4.29
CA TYR A 312 7.63 -22.19 5.01
C TYR A 312 7.53 -21.88 6.51
N GLU A 313 6.43 -22.35 7.10
CA GLU A 313 6.16 -22.16 8.53
C GLU A 313 7.22 -22.84 9.40
N LYS A 314 7.64 -22.15 10.45
CA LYS A 314 8.49 -22.69 11.52
C LYS A 314 8.19 -21.97 12.84
N GLU A 315 8.58 -22.59 13.95
CA GLU A 315 8.35 -22.06 15.28
C GLU A 315 9.01 -20.68 15.45
N GLY A 316 8.28 -19.74 16.02
CA GLY A 316 8.73 -18.37 16.28
C GLY A 316 8.67 -17.41 15.08
N LYS A 317 8.52 -17.93 13.87
CA LYS A 317 8.48 -17.11 12.66
C LYS A 317 7.26 -16.19 12.60
N TYR A 318 7.44 -14.99 12.05
CA TYR A 318 6.38 -14.04 11.76
C TYR A 318 5.28 -14.65 10.88
N GLN A 319 4.02 -14.38 11.22
CA GLN A 319 2.89 -15.10 10.62
C GLN A 319 2.36 -14.46 9.32
N HIS A 320 2.67 -13.19 9.08
CA HIS A 320 2.26 -12.51 7.86
C HIS A 320 3.34 -12.65 6.77
N ALA A 321 2.89 -12.73 5.51
CA ALA A 321 3.80 -12.65 4.37
C ALA A 321 4.23 -11.19 4.14
N TYR A 322 5.43 -11.02 3.60
CA TYR A 322 5.90 -9.74 3.08
C TYR A 322 7.09 -9.93 2.13
N CYS A 323 7.31 -8.94 1.26
CA CYS A 323 8.50 -8.78 0.45
C CYS A 323 9.37 -7.64 1.01
N THR A 324 10.68 -7.75 0.90
CA THR A 324 11.62 -6.69 1.25
C THR A 324 12.79 -6.62 0.27
N ASP A 325 13.11 -5.42 -0.21
CA ASP A 325 14.36 -5.12 -0.89
C ASP A 325 15.43 -4.78 0.16
N ILE A 326 16.47 -5.59 0.25
CA ILE A 326 17.53 -5.47 1.27
C ILE A 326 18.46 -4.30 0.99
N ASP A 327 18.80 -4.03 -0.27
CA ASP A 327 19.91 -3.11 -0.57
C ASP A 327 19.71 -2.22 -1.80
N ARG A 328 18.59 -2.31 -2.48
CA ARG A 328 18.32 -1.66 -3.76
C ARG A 328 19.35 -2.00 -4.85
N GLU A 329 20.03 -3.14 -4.68
CA GLU A 329 21.03 -3.70 -5.60
C GLU A 329 20.63 -5.10 -6.08
N GLY A 330 19.44 -5.60 -5.68
CA GLY A 330 18.82 -6.85 -6.11
C GLY A 330 18.94 -8.00 -5.11
N ASP A 331 19.21 -7.73 -3.86
CA ASP A 331 18.95 -8.67 -2.79
C ASP A 331 17.52 -8.45 -2.29
N VAL A 332 16.58 -9.11 -2.96
CA VAL A 332 15.15 -9.05 -2.62
C VAL A 332 14.74 -10.38 -2.01
N ARG A 333 13.99 -10.36 -0.92
CA ARG A 333 13.59 -11.53 -0.15
C ARG A 333 12.11 -11.50 0.20
N VAL A 334 11.52 -12.70 0.26
CA VAL A 334 10.11 -12.90 0.61
C VAL A 334 10.01 -13.78 1.86
N VAL A 335 9.13 -13.40 2.78
CA VAL A 335 8.72 -14.22 3.92
C VAL A 335 7.30 -14.70 3.68
N CYS A 336 7.08 -16.02 3.71
CA CYS A 336 5.76 -16.65 3.61
C CYS A 336 5.63 -17.77 4.64
N ASN A 337 4.43 -18.36 4.76
CA ASN A 337 4.18 -19.59 5.51
C ASN A 337 3.36 -20.54 4.63
N ILE A 338 3.91 -20.88 3.46
CA ILE A 338 3.23 -21.59 2.37
C ILE A 338 2.66 -22.93 2.83
N LYS A 339 1.37 -23.13 2.51
CA LYS A 339 0.65 -24.40 2.58
C LYS A 339 -0.08 -24.60 1.26
N PRO A 340 -0.34 -25.84 0.83
CA PRO A 340 -1.14 -26.09 -0.38
C PRO A 340 -2.58 -25.60 -0.22
N SER A 341 -2.86 -24.35 -0.63
CA SER A 341 -4.19 -23.72 -0.56
C SER A 341 -4.30 -22.57 -1.54
N TYR A 342 -5.52 -22.19 -1.87
CA TYR A 342 -5.83 -21.02 -2.68
C TYR A 342 -5.23 -19.74 -2.06
N ASN A 343 -5.43 -19.56 -0.76
CA ASN A 343 -4.95 -18.37 -0.07
C ASN A 343 -3.43 -18.21 -0.22
N TRP A 344 -2.66 -19.29 -0.03
CA TRP A 344 -1.21 -19.24 -0.20
C TRP A 344 -0.77 -19.12 -1.65
N MET A 345 -1.54 -19.61 -2.63
CA MET A 345 -1.24 -19.33 -4.03
C MET A 345 -1.42 -17.84 -4.35
N ASN A 346 -2.53 -17.24 -3.93
CA ASN A 346 -2.79 -15.82 -4.06
C ASN A 346 -1.68 -15.00 -3.39
N THR A 347 -1.39 -15.26 -2.10
CA THR A 347 -0.35 -14.56 -1.33
C THR A 347 1.03 -14.72 -1.97
N THR A 348 1.41 -15.92 -2.42
CA THR A 348 2.72 -16.15 -3.06
C THR A 348 2.87 -15.34 -4.35
N LEU A 349 1.83 -15.30 -5.20
CA LEU A 349 1.84 -14.47 -6.40
C LEU A 349 1.89 -12.98 -6.08
N HIS A 350 1.21 -12.55 -5.01
CA HIS A 350 1.21 -11.19 -4.52
C HIS A 350 2.63 -10.78 -4.07
N GLU A 351 3.26 -11.53 -3.18
CA GLU A 351 4.59 -11.20 -2.66
C GLU A 351 5.68 -11.25 -3.74
N TYR A 352 5.62 -12.23 -4.65
CA TYR A 352 6.53 -12.21 -5.80
C TYR A 352 6.18 -11.15 -6.84
N GLY A 353 4.97 -10.62 -6.85
CA GLY A 353 4.60 -9.40 -7.58
C GLY A 353 5.41 -8.20 -7.10
N HIS A 354 5.50 -7.97 -5.78
CA HIS A 354 6.41 -6.99 -5.19
C HIS A 354 7.86 -7.28 -5.54
N ALA A 355 8.28 -8.54 -5.35
CA ALA A 355 9.67 -8.93 -5.52
C ALA A 355 10.20 -8.74 -6.95
N VAL A 356 9.39 -8.98 -7.99
CA VAL A 356 9.81 -8.70 -9.37
C VAL A 356 9.88 -7.21 -9.66
N TYR A 357 9.02 -6.39 -9.05
CA TYR A 357 9.13 -4.95 -9.18
C TYR A 357 10.49 -4.47 -8.66
N ASP A 358 10.86 -4.82 -7.44
CA ASP A 358 12.11 -4.42 -6.80
C ASP A 358 13.33 -4.99 -7.54
N LYS A 359 13.27 -6.25 -7.93
CA LYS A 359 14.36 -6.92 -8.64
C LYS A 359 14.69 -6.28 -9.98
N PHE A 360 13.68 -5.88 -10.75
CA PHE A 360 13.84 -5.36 -12.10
C PHE A 360 13.87 -3.83 -12.18
N ASN A 361 13.94 -3.13 -11.05
CA ASN A 361 14.24 -1.72 -10.99
C ASN A 361 15.63 -1.44 -11.64
N ASP A 362 15.77 -0.35 -12.39
CA ASP A 362 17.00 -0.04 -13.11
C ASP A 362 18.10 0.44 -12.14
N ARG A 363 19.14 -0.37 -11.98
CA ARG A 363 20.29 -0.07 -11.11
C ARG A 363 21.23 0.98 -11.65
N THR A 364 21.00 1.50 -12.86
CA THR A 364 21.75 2.63 -13.41
C THR A 364 21.21 3.98 -12.96
N VAL A 365 19.97 4.02 -12.41
CA VAL A 365 19.44 5.24 -11.80
C VAL A 365 20.09 5.50 -10.43
N PRO A 366 20.10 6.77 -9.94
CA PRO A 366 20.62 7.09 -8.61
C PRO A 366 19.99 6.23 -7.52
N TRP A 367 20.77 5.82 -6.54
CA TRP A 367 20.33 4.89 -5.50
C TRP A 367 19.08 5.36 -4.73
N VAL A 368 18.98 6.66 -4.47
CA VAL A 368 17.80 7.27 -3.81
C VAL A 368 16.49 7.01 -4.58
N LEU A 369 16.59 6.82 -5.90
CA LEU A 369 15.44 6.64 -6.79
C LEU A 369 15.17 5.18 -7.18
N ARG A 370 15.93 4.22 -6.62
CA ARG A 370 15.75 2.77 -6.85
C ARG A 370 14.67 2.18 -5.96
N GLU A 371 13.50 2.75 -5.99
CA GLU A 371 12.30 2.28 -5.31
C GLU A 371 11.13 2.30 -6.29
N PRO A 372 10.04 1.58 -6.01
CA PRO A 372 8.81 1.76 -6.77
C PRO A 372 8.39 3.23 -6.84
N ALA A 373 7.74 3.63 -7.92
CA ALA A 373 7.30 5.02 -8.12
C ALA A 373 6.41 5.52 -6.95
N HIS A 374 5.70 4.62 -6.31
CA HIS A 374 4.93 4.84 -5.07
C HIS A 374 4.56 3.48 -4.45
N THR A 375 4.27 3.46 -3.14
CA THR A 375 3.82 2.24 -2.44
C THR A 375 2.63 1.56 -3.12
N PHE A 376 1.60 2.30 -3.55
CA PHE A 376 0.46 1.66 -4.22
C PHE A 376 0.80 1.12 -5.62
N THR A 377 1.88 1.55 -6.27
CA THR A 377 2.27 1.02 -7.59
C THR A 377 2.86 -0.38 -7.49
N THR A 378 3.59 -0.68 -6.42
CA THR A 378 4.03 -2.05 -6.16
C THR A 378 2.87 -2.93 -5.67
N GLU A 379 1.95 -2.41 -4.86
CA GLU A 379 0.69 -3.09 -4.53
C GLU A 379 -0.11 -3.45 -5.78
N ALA A 380 -0.15 -2.56 -6.79
CA ALA A 380 -0.86 -2.85 -8.04
C ALA A 380 -0.29 -4.07 -8.78
N ILE A 381 1.03 -4.24 -8.80
CA ILE A 381 1.66 -5.41 -9.42
C ILE A 381 1.38 -6.67 -8.61
N ALA A 382 1.47 -6.58 -7.30
CA ALA A 382 1.13 -7.67 -6.38
C ALA A 382 -0.33 -8.12 -6.56
N MET A 383 -1.27 -7.19 -6.62
CA MET A 383 -2.70 -7.45 -6.86
C MET A 383 -2.98 -7.96 -8.28
N LEU A 384 -2.25 -7.45 -9.28
CA LEU A 384 -2.36 -7.92 -10.67
C LEU A 384 -2.07 -9.41 -10.80
N PHE A 385 -1.04 -9.89 -10.08
CA PHE A 385 -0.67 -11.30 -10.09
C PHE A 385 -1.46 -12.13 -9.07
N GLY A 386 -1.65 -11.64 -7.84
CA GLY A 386 -2.32 -12.36 -6.76
C GLY A 386 -3.73 -12.83 -7.15
N ARG A 387 -4.56 -11.93 -7.72
CA ARG A 387 -5.94 -12.26 -8.12
C ARG A 387 -6.04 -13.32 -9.22
N LEU A 388 -4.95 -13.66 -9.92
CA LEU A 388 -4.94 -14.74 -10.92
C LEU A 388 -5.22 -16.12 -10.31
N ALA A 389 -4.86 -16.34 -9.06
CA ALA A 389 -5.09 -17.60 -8.36
C ALA A 389 -6.57 -18.03 -8.34
N SER A 390 -7.51 -17.06 -8.43
CA SER A 390 -8.96 -17.34 -8.53
C SER A 390 -9.47 -17.37 -9.98
N ASN A 391 -8.60 -17.25 -10.99
CA ASN A 391 -9.04 -17.23 -12.38
C ASN A 391 -9.18 -18.67 -12.93
N PRO A 392 -10.33 -19.05 -13.51
CA PRO A 392 -10.52 -20.39 -14.09
C PRO A 392 -9.46 -20.78 -15.12
N VAL A 393 -8.99 -19.82 -15.93
CA VAL A 393 -7.96 -20.09 -16.97
C VAL A 393 -6.58 -20.30 -16.33
N TRP A 394 -6.31 -19.66 -15.20
CA TRP A 394 -5.10 -19.93 -14.41
C TRP A 394 -5.09 -21.37 -13.90
N LEU A 395 -6.21 -21.83 -13.34
CA LEU A 395 -6.32 -23.22 -12.87
C LEU A 395 -6.06 -24.23 -13.98
N GLU A 396 -6.62 -23.97 -15.18
CA GLU A 396 -6.43 -24.86 -16.34
C GLU A 396 -5.00 -24.82 -16.89
N LYS A 397 -4.44 -23.61 -17.10
CA LYS A 397 -3.18 -23.45 -17.85
C LYS A 397 -1.93 -23.52 -16.98
N VAL A 398 -2.01 -23.05 -15.73
CA VAL A 398 -0.85 -22.92 -14.84
C VAL A 398 -0.87 -23.98 -13.76
N ALA A 399 -2.02 -24.17 -13.09
CA ALA A 399 -2.14 -25.18 -12.05
C ALA A 399 -2.45 -26.59 -12.59
N ASP A 400 -2.58 -26.75 -13.91
CA ASP A 400 -2.84 -28.03 -14.60
C ASP A 400 -4.06 -28.77 -14.01
N VAL A 401 -5.13 -28.04 -13.76
CA VAL A 401 -6.41 -28.58 -13.29
C VAL A 401 -7.27 -28.95 -14.52
N PRO A 402 -7.77 -30.18 -14.62
CA PRO A 402 -8.61 -30.57 -15.76
C PRO A 402 -9.84 -29.67 -15.92
N ALA A 403 -10.13 -29.27 -17.17
CA ALA A 403 -11.23 -28.36 -17.49
C ALA A 403 -12.61 -28.87 -17.02
N GLU A 404 -12.81 -30.20 -16.97
CA GLU A 404 -14.02 -30.81 -16.45
C GLU A 404 -14.25 -30.56 -14.94
N LYS A 405 -13.20 -30.24 -14.18
CA LYS A 405 -13.28 -29.83 -12.77
C LYS A 405 -13.50 -28.34 -12.60
N VAL A 406 -12.93 -27.52 -13.49
CA VAL A 406 -12.97 -26.05 -13.44
C VAL A 406 -14.28 -25.50 -14.01
N ASN A 407 -14.71 -26.00 -15.18
CA ASN A 407 -15.86 -25.45 -15.90
C ASN A 407 -17.17 -25.39 -15.06
N PRO A 408 -17.51 -26.37 -14.21
CA PRO A 408 -18.73 -26.31 -13.42
C PRO A 408 -18.77 -25.13 -12.43
N VAL A 409 -17.61 -24.65 -11.96
CA VAL A 409 -17.49 -23.60 -10.93
C VAL A 409 -16.96 -22.27 -11.47
N ALA A 410 -16.59 -22.22 -12.74
CA ALA A 410 -15.97 -21.03 -13.35
C ALA A 410 -16.85 -19.78 -13.29
N GLY A 411 -18.16 -19.94 -13.34
CA GLY A 411 -19.13 -18.85 -13.17
C GLY A 411 -19.11 -18.28 -11.75
N ASP A 412 -19.15 -19.15 -10.76
CA ASP A 412 -19.12 -18.78 -9.34
C ASP A 412 -17.77 -18.15 -8.94
N MET A 413 -16.64 -18.64 -9.47
CA MET A 413 -15.33 -18.06 -9.23
C MET A 413 -15.26 -16.60 -9.69
N LYS A 414 -15.75 -16.31 -10.88
CA LYS A 414 -15.80 -14.93 -11.42
C LYS A 414 -16.75 -14.05 -10.62
N ALA A 415 -17.92 -14.59 -10.26
CA ALA A 415 -18.89 -13.84 -9.45
C ALA A 415 -18.35 -13.56 -8.05
N ALA A 416 -17.61 -14.50 -7.45
CA ALA A 416 -16.96 -14.32 -6.15
C ALA A 416 -15.88 -13.23 -6.19
N LEU A 417 -14.99 -13.25 -7.20
CA LEU A 417 -13.98 -12.19 -7.38
C LEU A 417 -14.64 -10.82 -7.60
N ARG A 418 -15.68 -10.76 -8.44
CA ARG A 418 -16.43 -9.52 -8.67
C ARG A 418 -17.05 -8.98 -7.38
N LEU A 419 -17.66 -9.86 -6.59
CA LEU A 419 -18.25 -9.49 -5.30
C LEU A 419 -17.17 -8.99 -4.32
N GLU A 420 -16.05 -9.70 -4.22
CA GLU A 420 -14.92 -9.33 -3.37
C GLU A 420 -14.42 -7.92 -3.70
N GLN A 421 -14.15 -7.66 -4.96
CA GLN A 421 -13.66 -6.38 -5.43
C GLN A 421 -14.66 -5.24 -5.12
N LEU A 422 -15.94 -5.43 -5.42
CA LEU A 422 -16.94 -4.40 -5.16
C LEU A 422 -17.19 -4.18 -3.65
N VAL A 423 -17.16 -5.22 -2.82
CA VAL A 423 -17.23 -5.08 -1.35
C VAL A 423 -16.02 -4.31 -0.83
N PHE A 424 -14.81 -4.68 -1.26
CA PHE A 424 -13.59 -3.98 -0.87
C PHE A 424 -13.61 -2.51 -1.26
N SER A 425 -14.09 -2.19 -2.48
CA SER A 425 -14.20 -0.80 -2.92
C SER A 425 -15.07 0.06 -1.99
N ARG A 426 -16.16 -0.51 -1.45
CA ARG A 426 -17.05 0.19 -0.50
C ARG A 426 -16.40 0.40 0.86
N TRP A 427 -15.74 -0.64 1.34
CA TRP A 427 -14.98 -0.55 2.58
C TRP A 427 -13.88 0.51 2.52
N ALA A 428 -13.12 0.56 1.43
CA ALA A 428 -12.07 1.57 1.24
C ALA A 428 -12.64 3.00 1.21
N GLN A 429 -13.86 3.21 0.66
CA GLN A 429 -14.56 4.50 0.76
C GLN A 429 -14.82 4.89 2.22
N VAL A 430 -15.30 3.94 3.03
CA VAL A 430 -15.56 4.20 4.46
C VAL A 430 -14.26 4.60 5.17
N MET A 431 -13.19 3.83 4.98
CA MET A 431 -11.90 4.07 5.64
C MET A 431 -11.30 5.42 5.25
N TYR A 432 -11.14 5.69 3.96
CA TYR A 432 -10.55 6.92 3.47
C TYR A 432 -11.32 8.16 3.93
N ARG A 433 -12.65 8.16 3.75
CA ARG A 433 -13.48 9.33 4.10
C ARG A 433 -13.59 9.54 5.60
N PHE A 434 -13.62 8.44 6.36
CA PHE A 434 -13.62 8.54 7.82
C PHE A 434 -12.33 9.16 8.34
N GLU A 435 -11.16 8.65 7.91
CA GLU A 435 -9.88 9.18 8.35
C GLU A 435 -9.70 10.64 7.95
N LYS A 436 -9.95 10.97 6.68
CA LYS A 436 -9.90 12.36 6.20
C LYS A 436 -10.72 13.29 7.09
N ALA A 437 -11.99 12.95 7.32
CA ALA A 437 -12.89 13.79 8.11
C ALA A 437 -12.54 13.85 9.60
N MET A 438 -11.99 12.77 10.18
CA MET A 438 -11.51 12.72 11.56
C MET A 438 -10.30 13.65 11.75
N TYR A 439 -9.33 13.65 10.84
CA TYR A 439 -8.17 14.56 10.91
C TYR A 439 -8.54 16.01 10.60
N GLU A 440 -9.51 16.28 9.72
CA GLU A 440 -10.02 17.62 9.46
C GLU A 440 -10.76 18.22 10.67
N ASN A 441 -11.53 17.41 11.38
CA ASN A 441 -12.29 17.85 12.56
C ASN A 441 -12.45 16.70 13.58
N PRO A 442 -11.47 16.52 14.48
CA PRO A 442 -11.51 15.46 15.48
C PRO A 442 -12.58 15.63 16.56
N ASP A 443 -13.15 16.84 16.68
CA ASP A 443 -14.18 17.15 17.70
C ASP A 443 -15.60 16.84 17.23
N ARG A 444 -15.78 16.40 15.96
CA ARG A 444 -17.10 16.01 15.45
C ARG A 444 -17.59 14.71 16.10
N ASP A 445 -18.90 14.43 15.98
CA ASP A 445 -19.46 13.13 16.38
C ASP A 445 -18.96 12.02 15.44
N LEU A 446 -17.86 11.38 15.82
CA LEU A 446 -17.22 10.32 15.04
C LEU A 446 -18.03 9.02 15.04
N ASN A 447 -18.85 8.76 16.07
CA ASN A 447 -19.73 7.60 16.09
C ASN A 447 -20.84 7.74 15.04
N ALA A 448 -21.44 8.92 14.95
CA ALA A 448 -22.43 9.23 13.92
C ALA A 448 -21.81 9.21 12.53
N LEU A 449 -20.64 9.84 12.33
CA LEU A 449 -19.93 9.84 11.04
C LEU A 449 -19.63 8.43 10.54
N TRP A 450 -19.13 7.56 11.42
CA TRP A 450 -18.80 6.18 11.05
C TRP A 450 -20.00 5.47 10.44
N TRP A 451 -21.15 5.53 11.13
CA TRP A 451 -22.36 4.87 10.66
C TRP A 451 -22.99 5.54 9.43
N GLU A 452 -22.88 6.88 9.31
CA GLU A 452 -23.28 7.58 8.08
C GLU A 452 -22.51 7.03 6.86
N LEU A 453 -21.19 6.85 6.99
CA LEU A 453 -20.36 6.32 5.91
C LEU A 453 -20.62 4.83 5.64
N VAL A 454 -20.77 4.01 6.68
CA VAL A 454 -21.10 2.59 6.54
C VAL A 454 -22.46 2.41 5.85
N GLU A 455 -23.48 3.14 6.27
CA GLU A 455 -24.81 3.09 5.63
C GLU A 455 -24.77 3.57 4.18
N ARG A 456 -24.03 4.66 3.91
CA ARG A 456 -23.92 5.22 2.57
C ARG A 456 -23.17 4.33 1.60
N TYR A 457 -22.00 3.80 1.98
CA TYR A 457 -21.12 3.09 1.05
C TYR A 457 -21.30 1.58 1.10
N GLN A 458 -21.44 0.99 2.27
CA GLN A 458 -21.62 -0.46 2.43
C GLN A 458 -23.10 -0.91 2.43
N MET A 459 -24.03 0.05 2.52
CA MET A 459 -25.48 -0.23 2.62
C MET A 459 -25.81 -1.19 3.77
N ILE A 460 -25.10 -1.05 4.89
CA ILE A 460 -25.30 -1.83 6.11
C ILE A 460 -25.96 -0.93 7.15
N ARG A 461 -27.07 -1.40 7.69
CA ARG A 461 -27.86 -0.65 8.66
C ARG A 461 -27.20 -0.61 10.03
N LYS A 462 -27.17 0.57 10.65
CA LYS A 462 -26.75 0.76 12.04
C LYS A 462 -27.65 -0.03 12.99
N PRO A 463 -27.10 -0.81 13.94
CA PRO A 463 -27.90 -1.44 14.99
C PRO A 463 -28.65 -0.39 15.83
N GLU A 464 -29.91 -0.68 16.16
CA GLU A 464 -30.77 0.24 16.91
C GLU A 464 -30.14 0.62 18.26
N GLY A 465 -30.18 1.90 18.60
CA GLY A 465 -29.64 2.43 19.86
C GLY A 465 -28.12 2.37 19.99
N ARG A 466 -27.39 1.97 18.97
CA ARG A 466 -25.94 1.88 19.04
C ARG A 466 -25.29 3.27 18.96
N ASP A 467 -24.62 3.63 20.05
CA ASP A 467 -23.73 4.79 20.14
C ASP A 467 -22.42 4.33 20.79
N ALA A 468 -21.48 3.89 19.95
CA ALA A 468 -20.20 3.34 20.39
C ALA A 468 -19.11 3.65 19.35
N PRO A 469 -17.85 3.79 19.78
CA PRO A 469 -16.74 4.12 18.90
C PRO A 469 -16.30 2.90 18.06
N ASP A 470 -17.19 2.43 17.17
CA ASP A 470 -16.92 1.29 16.28
C ASP A 470 -15.78 1.57 15.32
N TRP A 471 -15.59 2.82 14.94
CA TRP A 471 -14.46 3.31 14.14
C TRP A 471 -13.11 3.01 14.79
N ALA A 472 -13.03 3.13 16.12
CA ALA A 472 -11.80 2.89 16.86
C ALA A 472 -11.43 1.39 16.96
N THR A 473 -12.33 0.49 16.56
CA THR A 473 -12.05 -0.97 16.59
C THR A 473 -11.21 -1.44 15.40
N LYS A 474 -11.03 -0.61 14.37
CA LYS A 474 -10.14 -0.90 13.24
C LYS A 474 -8.73 -0.44 13.54
N ILE A 475 -7.82 -1.39 13.70
CA ILE A 475 -6.41 -1.11 14.06
C ILE A 475 -5.73 -0.09 13.13
N HIS A 476 -6.08 -0.06 11.85
CA HIS A 476 -5.51 0.87 10.87
C HIS A 476 -5.77 2.33 11.23
N VAL A 477 -6.95 2.66 11.74
CA VAL A 477 -7.29 4.02 12.16
C VAL A 477 -6.37 4.51 13.29
N ALA A 478 -5.94 3.61 14.18
CA ALA A 478 -5.09 3.92 15.30
C ALA A 478 -3.59 3.94 14.96
N LEU A 479 -3.12 2.91 14.24
CA LEU A 479 -1.70 2.59 14.11
C LEU A 479 -1.13 2.86 12.71
N TYR A 480 -1.97 2.84 11.66
CA TYR A 480 -1.54 3.00 10.26
C TYR A 480 -2.34 4.10 9.55
N PRO A 481 -2.25 5.36 10.05
CA PRO A 481 -3.06 6.46 9.54
C PRO A 481 -2.71 6.85 8.11
N ALA A 482 -3.73 7.31 7.37
CA ALA A 482 -3.60 7.82 6.01
C ALA A 482 -2.95 6.85 5.01
N TYR A 483 -3.13 5.53 5.23
CA TYR A 483 -2.52 4.50 4.37
C TYR A 483 -3.54 3.70 3.56
N TYR A 484 -4.74 3.48 4.10
CA TYR A 484 -5.69 2.47 3.61
C TYR A 484 -6.15 2.68 2.16
N HIS A 485 -6.21 3.93 1.70
CA HIS A 485 -6.58 4.28 0.33
C HIS A 485 -5.60 3.72 -0.71
N ASN A 486 -4.33 3.51 -0.35
CA ASN A 486 -3.31 2.96 -1.26
C ASN A 486 -3.64 1.54 -1.73
N TYR A 487 -4.27 0.71 -0.90
CA TYR A 487 -4.73 -0.62 -1.33
C TYR A 487 -5.72 -0.52 -2.49
N LEU A 488 -6.70 0.37 -2.39
CA LEU A 488 -7.67 0.55 -3.47
C LEU A 488 -7.04 1.19 -4.71
N MET A 489 -6.16 2.16 -4.55
CA MET A 489 -5.41 2.73 -5.67
C MET A 489 -4.57 1.66 -6.38
N GLY A 490 -4.02 0.70 -5.64
CA GLY A 490 -3.36 -0.49 -6.18
C GLY A 490 -4.29 -1.30 -7.07
N GLU A 491 -5.52 -1.58 -6.61
CA GLU A 491 -6.52 -2.31 -7.42
C GLU A 491 -6.95 -1.54 -8.67
N LEU A 492 -7.08 -0.20 -8.59
CA LEU A 492 -7.38 0.63 -9.77
C LEU A 492 -6.26 0.53 -10.81
N LEU A 493 -5.01 0.68 -10.39
CA LEU A 493 -3.86 0.60 -11.29
C LEU A 493 -3.67 -0.83 -11.83
N ALA A 494 -3.89 -1.87 -11.04
CA ALA A 494 -3.85 -3.26 -11.50
C ALA A 494 -4.84 -3.49 -12.64
N SER A 495 -6.06 -2.95 -12.53
CA SER A 495 -7.07 -3.04 -13.59
C SER A 495 -6.70 -2.20 -14.82
N GLN A 496 -6.12 -1.02 -14.63
CA GLN A 496 -5.65 -0.15 -15.72
C GLN A 496 -4.49 -0.80 -16.49
N LEU A 497 -3.52 -1.40 -15.80
CA LEU A 497 -2.43 -2.17 -16.41
C LEU A 497 -2.95 -3.42 -17.13
N HIS A 498 -3.88 -4.16 -16.54
CA HIS A 498 -4.52 -5.30 -17.17
C HIS A 498 -5.20 -4.93 -18.50
N ALA A 499 -5.98 -3.85 -18.50
CA ALA A 499 -6.64 -3.35 -19.70
C ALA A 499 -5.62 -2.95 -20.79
N LYS A 500 -4.54 -2.26 -20.41
CA LYS A 500 -3.45 -1.87 -21.31
C LYS A 500 -2.74 -3.09 -21.90
N ILE A 501 -2.38 -4.06 -21.05
CA ILE A 501 -1.72 -5.30 -21.47
C ILE A 501 -2.59 -6.06 -22.48
N CYS A 502 -3.87 -6.24 -22.17
CA CYS A 502 -4.81 -6.95 -23.06
C CYS A 502 -5.04 -6.22 -24.39
N ARG A 503 -5.05 -4.90 -24.39
CA ARG A 503 -5.30 -4.11 -25.59
C ARG A 503 -4.08 -4.02 -26.50
N ASP A 504 -2.89 -3.81 -25.93
CA ASP A 504 -1.72 -3.34 -26.71
C ASP A 504 -0.53 -4.31 -26.68
N VAL A 505 -0.45 -5.22 -25.70
CA VAL A 505 0.70 -6.13 -25.51
C VAL A 505 0.37 -7.56 -25.93
N VAL A 506 -0.85 -8.03 -25.65
CA VAL A 506 -1.29 -9.39 -25.98
C VAL A 506 -2.33 -9.30 -27.08
N PRO A 507 -1.96 -9.50 -28.35
CA PRO A 507 -2.91 -9.44 -29.47
C PRO A 507 -4.08 -10.42 -29.27
N ASP A 508 -5.29 -9.96 -29.55
CA ASP A 508 -6.53 -10.76 -29.46
C ASP A 508 -6.86 -11.31 -28.06
N ALA A 509 -6.26 -10.72 -26.99
CA ALA A 509 -6.56 -11.10 -25.62
C ALA A 509 -8.05 -10.91 -25.30
N ASN A 510 -8.63 -11.89 -24.62
CA ASN A 510 -9.90 -11.70 -23.93
C ASN A 510 -9.62 -11.29 -22.49
N PRO A 511 -9.88 -10.01 -22.09
CA PRO A 511 -9.53 -9.54 -20.76
C PRO A 511 -10.11 -10.38 -19.61
N ALA A 512 -11.31 -10.96 -19.80
CA ALA A 512 -11.93 -11.82 -18.79
C ALA A 512 -11.25 -13.20 -18.64
N ARG A 513 -10.32 -13.54 -19.51
CA ARG A 513 -9.66 -14.87 -19.57
C ARG A 513 -8.13 -14.78 -19.62
N GLU A 514 -7.57 -13.56 -19.73
CA GLU A 514 -6.13 -13.39 -19.85
C GLU A 514 -5.44 -13.59 -18.48
N VAL A 515 -4.42 -14.43 -18.48
CA VAL A 515 -3.59 -14.76 -17.31
C VAL A 515 -2.09 -14.65 -17.60
N TYR A 516 -1.72 -14.12 -18.76
CA TYR A 516 -0.35 -13.83 -19.21
C TYR A 516 0.59 -15.04 -19.31
N ALA A 517 0.14 -16.24 -18.97
CA ALA A 517 0.97 -17.43 -18.85
C ALA A 517 1.79 -17.71 -20.11
N GLY A 518 3.12 -17.82 -19.97
CA GLY A 518 4.04 -18.10 -21.07
C GLY A 518 4.16 -16.97 -22.09
N ASN A 519 3.88 -15.71 -21.72
CA ASN A 519 3.99 -14.56 -22.61
C ASN A 519 5.09 -13.58 -22.17
N PRO A 520 6.32 -13.70 -22.65
CA PRO A 520 7.43 -12.82 -22.29
C PRO A 520 7.22 -11.34 -22.66
N ALA A 521 6.32 -11.03 -23.61
CA ALA A 521 6.04 -9.64 -23.97
C ALA A 521 5.41 -8.87 -22.80
N VAL A 522 4.64 -9.54 -21.95
CA VAL A 522 4.03 -8.94 -20.75
C VAL A 522 5.11 -8.60 -19.73
N GLY A 523 6.02 -9.54 -19.45
CA GLY A 523 7.13 -9.27 -18.53
C GLY A 523 8.00 -8.12 -19.01
N ARG A 524 8.40 -8.10 -20.29
CA ARG A 524 9.16 -6.98 -20.88
C ARG A 524 8.42 -5.65 -20.79
N TYR A 525 7.10 -5.65 -21.07
CA TYR A 525 6.30 -4.44 -20.94
C TYR A 525 6.31 -3.89 -19.51
N LEU A 526 6.10 -4.75 -18.50
CA LEU A 526 6.13 -4.36 -17.10
C LEU A 526 7.52 -3.84 -16.67
N VAL A 527 8.58 -4.55 -17.06
CA VAL A 527 9.96 -4.14 -16.76
C VAL A 527 10.26 -2.77 -17.37
N ASP A 528 9.99 -2.57 -18.65
CA ASP A 528 10.43 -1.36 -19.36
C ASP A 528 9.58 -0.12 -19.01
N ASN A 529 8.29 -0.30 -18.66
CA ASN A 529 7.37 0.82 -18.47
C ASN A 529 6.97 1.07 -17.01
N VAL A 530 7.14 0.07 -16.13
CA VAL A 530 6.70 0.17 -14.73
C VAL A 530 7.87 -0.01 -13.76
N PHE A 531 8.70 -1.07 -13.91
CA PHE A 531 9.73 -1.39 -12.91
C PHE A 531 10.99 -0.53 -13.07
N LYS A 532 11.59 -0.48 -14.26
CA LYS A 532 12.81 0.29 -14.53
C LYS A 532 12.73 1.77 -14.19
N PRO A 533 11.60 2.45 -14.43
CA PRO A 533 11.52 3.86 -14.07
C PRO A 533 11.78 4.14 -12.59
N GLY A 534 11.41 3.22 -11.69
CA GLY A 534 11.52 3.46 -10.27
C GLY A 534 10.86 4.78 -9.86
N ALA A 535 11.45 5.46 -8.88
CA ALA A 535 11.00 6.76 -8.39
C ALA A 535 11.58 7.95 -9.18
N THR A 536 12.05 7.76 -10.45
CA THR A 536 12.67 8.84 -11.26
C THR A 536 11.70 9.93 -11.72
N MET A 537 10.40 9.70 -11.57
CA MET A 537 9.34 10.67 -11.88
C MET A 537 8.17 10.48 -10.92
N HIS A 538 7.28 11.47 -10.93
CA HIS A 538 6.03 11.36 -10.16
C HIS A 538 5.23 10.11 -10.58
N TRP A 539 4.63 9.43 -9.61
CA TRP A 539 3.93 8.16 -9.85
C TRP A 539 2.84 8.25 -10.94
N ASN A 540 2.10 9.37 -11.00
CA ASN A 540 1.02 9.53 -11.98
C ASN A 540 1.55 9.83 -13.40
N ASP A 541 2.74 10.41 -13.53
CA ASP A 541 3.43 10.55 -14.81
C ASP A 541 3.99 9.20 -15.31
N MET A 542 4.45 8.36 -14.40
CA MET A 542 4.83 6.97 -14.73
C MET A 542 3.63 6.18 -15.24
N ILE A 543 2.47 6.27 -14.56
CA ILE A 543 1.24 5.60 -14.98
C ILE A 543 0.79 6.10 -16.36
N GLU A 544 0.81 7.42 -16.60
CA GLU A 544 0.46 7.99 -17.90
C GLU A 544 1.37 7.49 -19.01
N LYS A 545 2.68 7.41 -18.77
CA LYS A 545 3.62 6.82 -19.75
C LYS A 545 3.37 5.35 -20.00
N ALA A 546 3.12 4.57 -18.95
CA ALA A 546 2.90 3.14 -19.05
C ALA A 546 1.57 2.79 -19.74
N THR A 547 0.51 3.52 -19.44
CA THR A 547 -0.86 3.12 -19.85
C THR A 547 -1.48 4.01 -20.92
N GLY A 548 -1.01 5.27 -21.04
CA GLY A 548 -1.51 6.29 -21.97
C GLY A 548 -2.44 7.32 -21.32
N GLU A 549 -2.77 7.16 -20.04
CA GLU A 549 -3.54 8.12 -19.24
C GLU A 549 -3.18 8.01 -17.76
N LYS A 550 -3.44 9.07 -16.99
CA LYS A 550 -3.28 9.09 -15.54
C LYS A 550 -4.17 8.07 -14.85
N LEU A 551 -3.93 7.81 -13.57
CA LEU A 551 -4.73 6.86 -12.79
C LEU A 551 -6.22 7.25 -12.80
N THR A 552 -7.10 6.29 -13.09
CA THR A 552 -8.55 6.44 -13.16
C THR A 552 -9.27 5.19 -12.66
N ALA A 553 -10.48 5.35 -12.14
CA ALA A 553 -11.34 4.24 -11.72
C ALA A 553 -12.04 3.51 -12.88
N LYS A 554 -11.98 4.06 -14.10
CA LYS A 554 -12.67 3.56 -15.30
C LYS A 554 -12.40 2.07 -15.57
N TYR A 555 -11.12 1.65 -15.58
CA TYR A 555 -10.75 0.29 -15.93
C TYR A 555 -11.13 -0.74 -14.86
N TYR A 556 -11.15 -0.33 -13.61
CA TYR A 556 -11.69 -1.13 -12.52
C TYR A 556 -13.20 -1.35 -12.70
N ALA A 557 -13.93 -0.29 -13.05
CA ALA A 557 -15.34 -0.40 -13.36
C ALA A 557 -15.60 -1.27 -14.62
N GLU A 558 -14.83 -1.11 -15.68
CA GLU A 558 -14.91 -1.96 -16.87
C GLU A 558 -14.71 -3.44 -16.55
N GLN A 559 -13.82 -3.76 -15.60
CA GLN A 559 -13.50 -5.14 -15.21
C GLN A 559 -14.55 -5.75 -14.28
N PHE A 560 -15.12 -4.98 -13.34
CA PHE A 560 -15.92 -5.51 -12.25
C PHE A 560 -17.39 -5.04 -12.22
N VAL A 561 -17.80 -4.08 -13.04
CA VAL A 561 -19.20 -3.63 -13.11
C VAL A 561 -19.99 -4.39 -14.17
N HIS A 562 -19.34 -4.81 -15.26
CA HIS A 562 -19.95 -5.48 -16.43
C HIS A 562 -19.50 -6.95 -16.50
#